data_87858de0c1a61a7ad2d840bd9a1858ea
#
_entry.id   87858de0c1a61a7ad2d840bd9a1858ea
#
_cell.length_a   1.000
_cell.length_b   1.000
_cell.length_c   1.000
_cell.angle_alpha   90.00
_cell.angle_beta   90.00
_cell.angle_gamma   90.00
#
_symmetry.space_group_name_H-M   'P 1'
#
loop_
_entity.id
_entity.type
_entity.pdbx_description
1 polymer ?
#
loop_
_entity_poly.entity_id
_entity_poly.type
_entity_poly.pdbx_seq_one_letter_code
_entity_poly.pdbx_strand_id
1 'polypeptide(L)'
;MNKQDYIKIINEKISGSAKDILLKQVDLFYDINNHIEKNKYDIGESVKLKKGTFIHGIFGELENFDFTIKNGFISTDFTSITRQNKIKYSVGMWNIQTDMLLKDYINQYSGFTISYSIGRGPEAKTVSKLIPFHKFDLVTEKINNDNEIWTYYGEQTKEVRFIPSLVSDKKQIAFILNMESDYAKKLAYNDVWNLDFDEETLLPFLDYRYKEKFINQDRVNRNAITTDRESAIMFGLPINLVEGIFVGRKLEMDEKKLKYIKSKLPDCYICNLDGKVVVGNK
;
A
#
# COMPACT_ATOMS: atom_id res chain seq x y z
N MET A 1 15.51 13.86 2.78
CA MET A 1 16.75 13.05 2.89
C MET A 1 17.23 12.71 1.49
N ASN A 2 18.54 12.60 1.30
CA ASN A 2 19.14 12.20 0.03
C ASN A 2 19.72 10.77 0.13
N LYS A 3 20.28 10.24 -0.97
CA LYS A 3 20.85 8.89 -1.03
C LYS A 3 21.86 8.63 0.09
N GLN A 4 22.76 9.60 0.34
CA GLN A 4 23.83 9.44 1.34
C GLN A 4 23.30 9.40 2.78
N ASP A 5 22.22 10.16 3.05
CA ASP A 5 21.57 10.12 4.36
C ASP A 5 21.03 8.73 4.67
N TYR A 6 20.39 8.06 3.69
CA TYR A 6 19.89 6.69 3.85
C TYR A 6 21.01 5.68 4.01
N ILE A 7 22.06 5.78 3.20
CA ILE A 7 23.26 4.91 3.31
C ILE A 7 23.88 5.03 4.71
N LYS A 8 23.98 6.25 5.23
CA LYS A 8 24.50 6.49 6.59
C LYS A 8 23.63 5.80 7.64
N ILE A 9 22.31 6.00 7.60
CA ILE A 9 21.38 5.36 8.56
C ILE A 9 21.49 3.84 8.50
N ILE A 10 21.55 3.26 7.31
CA ILE A 10 21.67 1.80 7.13
C ILE A 10 22.99 1.31 7.74
N ASN A 11 24.10 2.00 7.45
CA ASN A 11 25.40 1.63 7.96
C ASN A 11 25.51 1.69 9.49
N GLU A 12 24.82 2.65 10.11
CA GLU A 12 24.86 2.87 11.56
C GLU A 12 23.91 1.94 12.33
N LYS A 13 22.76 1.57 11.73
CA LYS A 13 21.67 0.90 12.46
C LYS A 13 21.44 -0.55 12.09
N ILE A 14 21.98 -1.01 10.98
CA ILE A 14 21.67 -2.32 10.41
C ILE A 14 22.95 -3.10 10.14
N SER A 15 22.93 -4.40 10.38
CA SER A 15 24.06 -5.31 10.20
C SER A 15 23.66 -6.56 9.42
N GLY A 16 24.66 -7.34 9.00
CA GLY A 16 24.49 -8.62 8.30
C GLY A 16 23.86 -8.47 6.91
N SER A 17 23.26 -9.54 6.40
CA SER A 17 22.65 -9.61 5.07
C SER A 17 21.54 -8.58 4.83
N ALA A 18 20.83 -8.19 5.89
CA ALA A 18 19.81 -7.14 5.82
C ALA A 18 20.39 -5.79 5.37
N LYS A 19 21.60 -5.46 5.83
CA LYS A 19 22.33 -4.25 5.43
C LYS A 19 22.65 -4.28 3.93
N ASP A 20 23.19 -5.39 3.44
CA ASP A 20 23.60 -5.51 2.04
C ASP A 20 22.40 -5.41 1.09
N ILE A 21 21.29 -6.03 1.46
CA ILE A 21 20.03 -5.95 0.71
C ILE A 21 19.51 -4.50 0.66
N LEU A 22 19.48 -3.80 1.80
CA LEU A 22 19.00 -2.43 1.86
C LEU A 22 19.90 -1.46 1.11
N LEU A 23 21.23 -1.60 1.20
CA LEU A 23 22.15 -0.77 0.44
C LEU A 23 21.96 -0.96 -1.07
N LYS A 24 21.84 -2.22 -1.53
CA LYS A 24 21.53 -2.53 -2.93
C LYS A 24 20.20 -1.92 -3.36
N GLN A 25 19.18 -1.99 -2.51
CA GLN A 25 17.86 -1.43 -2.82
C GLN A 25 17.89 0.10 -2.89
N VAL A 26 18.63 0.77 -2.00
CA VAL A 26 18.86 2.23 -2.09
C VAL A 26 19.56 2.60 -3.38
N ASP A 27 20.57 1.85 -3.78
CA ASP A 27 21.27 2.08 -5.04
C ASP A 27 20.31 1.97 -6.22
N LEU A 28 19.54 0.89 -6.32
CA LEU A 28 18.53 0.70 -7.36
C LEU A 28 17.46 1.81 -7.36
N PHE A 29 17.02 2.26 -6.18
CA PHE A 29 16.03 3.33 -6.06
C PHE A 29 16.51 4.66 -6.65
N TYR A 30 17.78 4.99 -6.48
CA TYR A 30 18.35 6.26 -6.96
C TYR A 30 19.01 6.18 -8.33
N ASP A 31 19.30 4.97 -8.81
CA ASP A 31 19.96 4.73 -10.10
C ASP A 31 19.00 4.77 -11.31
N ILE A 32 17.97 5.62 -11.20
CA ILE A 32 16.89 5.69 -12.19
C ILE A 32 17.28 6.64 -13.32
N ASN A 33 17.90 6.11 -14.34
CA ASN A 33 18.10 6.84 -15.58
C ASN A 33 17.18 6.34 -16.72
N ASN A 34 16.30 5.37 -16.47
CA ASN A 34 15.47 4.78 -17.50
C ASN A 34 14.13 5.48 -17.62
N HIS A 35 13.82 5.94 -18.82
CA HIS A 35 12.49 6.42 -19.15
C HIS A 35 11.51 5.25 -19.03
N ILE A 36 10.49 5.42 -18.21
CA ILE A 36 9.42 4.44 -18.03
C ILE A 36 8.28 4.88 -18.94
N GLU A 37 7.98 4.07 -19.94
CA GLU A 37 6.85 4.30 -20.81
C GLU A 37 5.55 4.11 -20.02
N LYS A 38 4.71 5.13 -20.05
CA LYS A 38 3.42 5.13 -19.33
C LYS A 38 2.29 4.84 -20.30
N ASN A 39 1.32 4.06 -19.82
CA ASN A 39 0.10 3.85 -20.58
C ASN A 39 -0.66 5.18 -20.74
N LYS A 40 -1.23 5.40 -21.92
CA LYS A 40 -2.02 6.59 -22.22
C LYS A 40 -3.48 6.23 -22.27
N TYR A 41 -4.29 7.11 -21.69
CA TYR A 41 -5.73 6.98 -21.65
C TYR A 41 -6.40 8.31 -21.93
N ASP A 42 -7.50 8.28 -22.68
CA ASP A 42 -8.35 9.43 -22.90
C ASP A 42 -9.41 9.56 -21.79
N ILE A 43 -9.95 10.78 -21.64
CA ILE A 43 -11.02 11.03 -20.66
C ILE A 43 -12.24 10.15 -20.97
N GLY A 44 -12.75 9.48 -19.95
CA GLY A 44 -13.89 8.57 -20.03
C GLY A 44 -13.51 7.11 -20.29
N GLU A 45 -12.27 6.82 -20.66
CA GLU A 45 -11.82 5.43 -20.83
C GLU A 45 -11.74 4.69 -19.50
N SER A 46 -11.96 3.38 -19.57
CA SER A 46 -11.80 2.47 -18.43
C SER A 46 -10.38 1.95 -18.37
N VAL A 47 -9.74 2.12 -17.21
CA VAL A 47 -8.36 1.69 -16.99
C VAL A 47 -8.30 0.18 -16.79
N LYS A 48 -7.32 -0.45 -17.43
CA LYS A 48 -7.00 -1.87 -17.28
C LYS A 48 -5.70 -2.01 -16.48
N LEU A 49 -5.77 -2.77 -15.41
CA LEU A 49 -4.61 -3.14 -14.61
C LEU A 49 -4.06 -4.46 -15.14
N LYS A 50 -2.77 -4.50 -15.41
CA LYS A 50 -2.06 -5.73 -15.79
C LYS A 50 -1.57 -6.48 -14.56
N LYS A 51 -1.44 -7.79 -14.68
CA LYS A 51 -0.74 -8.61 -13.69
C LYS A 51 0.64 -8.01 -13.39
N GLY A 52 0.98 -7.90 -12.10
CA GLY A 52 2.23 -7.31 -11.65
C GLY A 52 2.18 -5.80 -11.39
N THR A 53 1.11 -5.09 -11.78
CA THR A 53 0.89 -3.69 -11.37
C THR A 53 0.82 -3.60 -9.86
N PHE A 54 1.45 -2.59 -9.28
CA PHE A 54 1.36 -2.30 -7.86
C PHE A 54 0.42 -1.12 -7.60
N ILE A 55 -0.32 -1.22 -6.49
CA ILE A 55 -1.18 -0.13 -6.02
C ILE A 55 -0.81 0.23 -4.60
N HIS A 56 -0.71 1.53 -4.33
CA HIS A 56 -0.44 2.06 -3.00
C HIS A 56 -1.37 3.22 -2.66
N GLY A 57 -2.18 3.03 -1.62
CA GLY A 57 -3.05 4.08 -1.07
C GLY A 57 -2.33 4.89 0.00
N ILE A 58 -2.50 6.20 -0.01
CA ILE A 58 -1.97 7.08 1.03
C ILE A 58 -3.09 7.59 1.94
N PHE A 59 -2.79 7.67 3.23
CA PHE A 59 -3.65 8.30 4.21
C PHE A 59 -3.40 9.81 4.24
N GLY A 60 -4.46 10.58 4.41
CA GLY A 60 -4.38 12.03 4.46
C GLY A 60 -4.63 12.66 3.10
N GLU A 61 -4.67 13.98 3.13
CA GLU A 61 -4.87 14.78 1.92
C GLU A 61 -3.53 15.10 1.24
N LEU A 62 -3.43 16.30 0.70
CA LEU A 62 -2.31 16.74 -0.12
C LEU A 62 -0.94 16.73 0.59
N GLU A 63 -0.89 16.79 1.90
CA GLU A 63 0.39 16.75 2.63
C GLU A 63 1.15 15.44 2.42
N ASN A 64 0.46 14.31 2.55
CA ASN A 64 1.06 13.00 2.30
C ASN A 64 1.31 12.77 0.81
N PHE A 65 0.48 13.36 -0.05
CA PHE A 65 0.73 13.38 -1.49
C PHE A 65 2.04 14.10 -1.81
N ASP A 66 2.24 15.32 -1.31
CA ASP A 66 3.45 16.10 -1.54
C ASP A 66 4.69 15.40 -0.98
N PHE A 67 4.56 14.79 0.20
CA PHE A 67 5.64 13.97 0.76
C PHE A 67 6.01 12.81 -0.17
N THR A 68 5.03 12.09 -0.69
CA THR A 68 5.23 10.96 -1.61
C THR A 68 5.84 11.41 -2.93
N ILE A 69 5.35 12.53 -3.49
CA ILE A 69 5.92 13.12 -4.72
C ILE A 69 7.40 13.47 -4.53
N LYS A 70 7.75 14.04 -3.39
CA LYS A 70 9.13 14.47 -3.09
C LYS A 70 10.08 13.30 -2.82
N ASN A 71 9.62 12.27 -2.14
CA ASN A 71 10.49 11.23 -1.57
C ASN A 71 10.31 9.85 -2.24
N GLY A 72 9.24 9.64 -3.01
CA GLY A 72 8.80 8.31 -3.42
C GLY A 72 8.11 7.55 -2.28
N PHE A 73 7.87 6.28 -2.51
CA PHE A 73 7.27 5.35 -1.54
C PHE A 73 8.38 4.73 -0.69
N ILE A 74 8.76 5.40 0.36
CA ILE A 74 9.87 4.98 1.24
C ILE A 74 9.32 4.44 2.54
N SER A 75 9.95 3.39 3.06
CA SER A 75 9.60 2.79 4.35
C SER A 75 9.55 3.84 5.47
N THR A 76 8.52 3.76 6.30
CA THR A 76 8.32 4.65 7.45
C THR A 76 9.43 4.54 8.50
N ASP A 77 10.17 3.43 8.54
CA ASP A 77 11.33 3.28 9.42
C ASP A 77 12.45 4.30 9.11
N PHE A 78 12.51 4.81 7.86
CA PHE A 78 13.48 5.83 7.46
C PHE A 78 12.95 7.25 7.56
N THR A 79 11.64 7.43 7.63
CA THR A 79 11.00 8.75 7.55
C THR A 79 10.50 9.29 8.87
N SER A 80 10.68 8.55 9.96
CA SER A 80 10.17 8.90 11.31
C SER A 80 8.64 9.04 11.40
N ILE A 81 7.89 8.56 10.42
CA ILE A 81 6.44 8.48 10.46
C ILE A 81 6.03 7.28 11.32
N THR A 82 4.87 7.36 11.95
CA THR A 82 4.32 6.26 12.75
C THR A 82 4.27 4.97 11.94
N ARG A 83 4.94 3.97 12.44
CA ARG A 83 5.12 2.68 11.77
C ARG A 83 3.79 1.92 11.68
N GLN A 84 3.40 1.57 10.48
CA GLN A 84 2.22 0.75 10.21
C GLN A 84 2.56 -0.62 9.62
N ASN A 85 3.76 -0.79 9.08
CA ASN A 85 4.17 -2.00 8.41
C ASN A 85 4.56 -3.11 9.40
N LYS A 86 4.23 -4.33 9.05
CA LYS A 86 4.57 -5.55 9.80
C LYS A 86 6.02 -5.95 9.57
N ILE A 87 6.58 -5.54 8.44
CA ILE A 87 7.94 -5.81 8.01
C ILE A 87 8.74 -4.54 8.07
N LYS A 88 9.86 -4.61 8.74
CA LYS A 88 10.77 -3.51 8.97
C LYS A 88 11.51 -3.13 7.69
N TYR A 89 11.74 -1.85 7.50
CA TYR A 89 12.47 -1.31 6.35
C TYR A 89 11.83 -1.59 4.98
N SER A 90 10.55 -1.92 4.96
CA SER A 90 9.80 -2.16 3.73
C SER A 90 8.60 -1.24 3.61
N VAL A 91 8.09 -1.12 2.40
CA VAL A 91 6.79 -0.52 2.11
C VAL A 91 5.86 -1.57 1.52
N GLY A 92 4.63 -1.63 2.04
CA GLY A 92 3.62 -2.54 1.53
C GLY A 92 3.02 -2.03 0.22
N MET A 93 2.99 -2.88 -0.78
CA MET A 93 2.37 -2.62 -2.08
C MET A 93 1.33 -3.68 -2.37
N TRP A 94 0.17 -3.26 -2.81
CA TRP A 94 -0.86 -4.19 -3.27
C TRP A 94 -0.51 -4.68 -4.68
N ASN A 95 -0.32 -5.97 -4.84
CA ASN A 95 0.11 -6.60 -6.10
C ASN A 95 -1.09 -7.16 -6.87
N ILE A 96 -1.27 -6.74 -8.11
CA ILE A 96 -2.31 -7.26 -9.02
C ILE A 96 -1.88 -8.62 -9.55
N GLN A 97 -2.63 -9.67 -9.19
CA GLN A 97 -2.29 -11.07 -9.51
C GLN A 97 -2.78 -11.52 -10.89
N THR A 98 -3.80 -10.84 -11.43
CA THR A 98 -4.41 -11.15 -12.74
C THR A 98 -4.83 -9.86 -13.42
N ASP A 99 -4.83 -9.84 -14.73
CA ASP A 99 -5.37 -8.71 -15.50
C ASP A 99 -6.82 -8.47 -15.13
N MET A 100 -7.17 -7.21 -14.83
CA MET A 100 -8.52 -6.82 -14.44
C MET A 100 -8.81 -5.35 -14.76
N LEU A 101 -10.06 -4.96 -14.77
CA LEU A 101 -10.42 -3.56 -14.82
C LEU A 101 -10.16 -2.89 -13.45
N LEU A 102 -9.72 -1.64 -13.46
CA LEU A 102 -9.54 -0.86 -12.23
C LEU A 102 -10.83 -0.81 -11.40
N LYS A 103 -11.99 -0.69 -12.06
CA LYS A 103 -13.31 -0.76 -11.41
C LYS A 103 -13.50 -2.04 -10.60
N ASP A 104 -13.13 -3.18 -11.17
CA ASP A 104 -13.27 -4.48 -10.48
C ASP A 104 -12.33 -4.58 -9.29
N TYR A 105 -11.10 -4.07 -9.44
CA TYR A 105 -10.17 -3.95 -8.32
C TYR A 105 -10.75 -3.08 -7.20
N ILE A 106 -11.25 -1.89 -7.53
CA ILE A 106 -11.84 -0.97 -6.55
C ILE A 106 -13.02 -1.63 -5.84
N ASN A 107 -13.90 -2.30 -6.58
CA ASN A 107 -15.05 -2.97 -5.99
C ASN A 107 -14.69 -4.13 -5.06
N GLN A 108 -13.61 -4.84 -5.34
CA GLN A 108 -13.21 -6.02 -4.57
C GLN A 108 -12.30 -5.68 -3.38
N TYR A 109 -11.38 -4.70 -3.56
CA TYR A 109 -10.27 -4.48 -2.64
C TYR A 109 -10.20 -3.08 -2.04
N SER A 110 -10.92 -2.12 -2.59
CA SER A 110 -11.07 -0.80 -2.00
C SER A 110 -12.33 -0.73 -1.17
N GLY A 111 -12.25 -0.08 -0.03
CA GLY A 111 -13.38 0.01 0.89
C GLY A 111 -12.94 0.43 2.28
N PHE A 112 -13.63 -0.06 3.26
CA PHE A 112 -13.35 0.21 4.67
C PHE A 112 -12.82 -1.04 5.35
N THR A 113 -11.84 -0.87 6.22
CA THR A 113 -11.41 -1.95 7.11
C THR A 113 -12.08 -1.76 8.47
N ILE A 114 -12.83 -2.74 8.90
CA ILE A 114 -13.31 -2.83 10.27
C ILE A 114 -12.28 -3.64 11.05
N SER A 115 -11.74 -3.02 12.09
CA SER A 115 -10.91 -3.71 13.08
C SER A 115 -11.68 -3.82 14.39
N TYR A 116 -11.78 -5.00 14.91
CA TYR A 116 -12.42 -5.27 16.20
C TYR A 116 -11.57 -6.22 17.03
N SER A 117 -11.70 -6.11 18.35
CA SER A 117 -10.98 -7.00 19.26
C SER A 117 -11.92 -8.10 19.76
N ILE A 118 -11.47 -9.34 19.71
CA ILE A 118 -12.16 -10.49 20.27
C ILE A 118 -11.49 -10.86 21.59
N GLY A 119 -12.25 -10.95 22.66
CA GLY A 119 -11.75 -11.25 24.00
C GLY A 119 -11.46 -10.03 24.85
N ARG A 120 -11.04 -10.23 26.09
CA ARG A 120 -10.74 -9.19 27.08
C ARG A 120 -9.30 -9.30 27.58
N GLY A 121 -8.71 -8.15 27.91
CA GLY A 121 -7.38 -8.09 28.51
C GLY A 121 -6.24 -8.46 27.55
N PRO A 122 -5.13 -8.96 28.07
CA PRO A 122 -3.91 -9.25 27.27
C PRO A 122 -4.10 -10.30 26.18
N GLU A 123 -5.13 -11.13 26.28
CA GLU A 123 -5.44 -12.18 25.32
C GLU A 123 -6.35 -11.73 24.17
N ALA A 124 -6.75 -10.45 24.18
CA ALA A 124 -7.61 -9.92 23.13
C ALA A 124 -6.92 -9.99 21.76
N LYS A 125 -7.59 -10.62 20.80
CA LYS A 125 -7.12 -10.70 19.41
C LYS A 125 -7.79 -9.64 18.56
N THR A 126 -7.01 -8.84 17.87
CA THR A 126 -7.53 -7.90 16.87
C THR A 126 -7.75 -8.62 15.55
N VAL A 127 -8.96 -8.56 15.05
CA VAL A 127 -9.36 -9.07 13.74
C VAL A 127 -9.72 -7.90 12.85
N SER A 128 -9.25 -7.92 11.62
CA SER A 128 -9.58 -6.89 10.63
C SER A 128 -10.25 -7.52 9.43
N LYS A 129 -11.32 -6.90 8.95
CA LYS A 129 -12.05 -7.32 7.76
C LYS A 129 -12.26 -6.15 6.83
N LEU A 130 -11.91 -6.33 5.56
CA LEU A 130 -12.20 -5.37 4.51
C LEU A 130 -13.68 -5.45 4.12
N ILE A 131 -14.34 -4.32 4.05
CA ILE A 131 -15.70 -4.17 3.54
C ILE A 131 -15.61 -3.34 2.27
N PRO A 132 -15.84 -3.93 1.10
CA PRO A 132 -15.81 -3.23 -0.17
C PRO A 132 -16.82 -2.08 -0.23
N PHE A 133 -16.52 -1.03 -0.98
CA PHE A 133 -17.37 0.16 -1.10
C PHE A 133 -18.80 -0.15 -1.49
N HIS A 134 -19.02 -1.10 -2.41
CA HIS A 134 -20.37 -1.47 -2.85
C HIS A 134 -21.23 -2.15 -1.76
N LYS A 135 -20.62 -2.51 -0.61
CA LYS A 135 -21.32 -3.07 0.56
C LYS A 135 -21.40 -2.09 1.72
N PHE A 136 -20.90 -0.87 1.52
CA PHE A 136 -20.77 0.11 2.62
C PHE A 136 -22.11 0.48 3.24
N ASP A 137 -23.11 0.74 2.43
CA ASP A 137 -24.44 1.14 2.94
C ASP A 137 -25.06 0.03 3.81
N LEU A 138 -24.94 -1.23 3.36
CA LEU A 138 -25.41 -2.39 4.12
C LEU A 138 -24.69 -2.55 5.48
N VAL A 139 -23.41 -2.16 5.52
CA VAL A 139 -22.62 -2.27 6.73
C VAL A 139 -22.90 -1.11 7.68
N THR A 140 -23.06 0.09 7.15
CA THR A 140 -23.38 1.28 7.95
C THR A 140 -24.75 1.13 8.63
N GLU A 141 -25.72 0.59 7.91
CA GLU A 141 -27.02 0.29 8.45
C GLU A 141 -26.97 -0.77 9.57
N LYS A 142 -26.20 -1.84 9.36
CA LYS A 142 -25.98 -2.89 10.38
C LYS A 142 -25.22 -2.40 11.60
N ILE A 143 -24.26 -1.52 11.44
CA ILE A 143 -23.49 -0.94 12.56
C ILE A 143 -24.38 0.00 13.39
N ASN A 144 -25.22 0.77 12.75
CA ASN A 144 -26.15 1.67 13.43
C ASN A 144 -27.25 0.91 14.18
N ASN A 145 -27.59 -0.30 13.73
CA ASN A 145 -28.59 -1.17 14.37
C ASN A 145 -28.01 -2.16 15.39
N ASP A 146 -26.90 -1.83 15.97
CA ASP A 146 -26.26 -2.30 17.21
C ASP A 146 -26.13 -3.82 17.47
N ASN A 147 -27.02 -4.67 17.02
CA ASN A 147 -27.06 -6.06 17.48
C ASN A 147 -26.51 -7.10 16.49
N GLU A 148 -26.60 -6.90 15.19
CA GLU A 148 -26.26 -7.95 14.23
C GLU A 148 -24.76 -8.13 13.96
N ILE A 149 -23.97 -7.06 14.05
CA ILE A 149 -22.52 -7.19 13.88
C ILE A 149 -21.91 -7.88 15.09
N TRP A 150 -22.42 -7.61 16.26
CA TRP A 150 -21.99 -8.23 17.50
C TRP A 150 -22.33 -9.72 17.55
N THR A 151 -23.50 -10.11 17.05
CA THR A 151 -23.93 -11.52 16.97
C THR A 151 -23.18 -12.30 15.90
N TYR A 152 -22.85 -11.66 14.79
CA TYR A 152 -22.15 -12.32 13.68
C TYR A 152 -20.66 -12.60 13.99
N TYR A 153 -20.03 -11.74 14.80
CA TYR A 153 -18.60 -11.85 15.15
C TYR A 153 -18.36 -12.31 16.60
N GLY A 154 -19.39 -12.73 17.28
CA GLY A 154 -19.30 -13.24 18.67
C GLY A 154 -18.94 -12.14 19.65
N GLU A 155 -19.89 -11.80 20.41
CA GLU A 155 -19.87 -11.09 21.70
C GLU A 155 -18.57 -10.42 22.13
N GLN A 156 -18.61 -9.21 22.59
CA GLN A 156 -17.65 -8.60 23.51
C GLN A 156 -16.61 -7.63 22.93
N THR A 157 -16.87 -7.01 21.84
CA THR A 157 -16.03 -5.87 21.47
C THR A 157 -16.73 -4.55 21.77
N LYS A 158 -16.08 -3.68 22.51
CA LYS A 158 -16.61 -2.35 22.82
C LYS A 158 -16.22 -1.29 21.80
N GLU A 159 -15.38 -1.60 20.82
CA GLU A 159 -14.91 -0.64 19.84
C GLU A 159 -14.86 -1.24 18.45
N VAL A 160 -15.71 -0.75 17.55
CA VAL A 160 -15.56 -0.93 16.10
C VAL A 160 -14.84 0.31 15.58
N ARG A 161 -13.63 0.12 15.06
CA ARG A 161 -12.87 1.19 14.43
C ARG A 161 -12.97 1.06 12.93
N PHE A 162 -13.48 2.08 12.28
CA PHE A 162 -13.42 2.20 10.83
C PHE A 162 -12.06 2.76 10.43
N ILE A 163 -11.24 1.92 9.83
CA ILE A 163 -9.98 2.35 9.22
C ILE A 163 -10.20 2.34 7.71
N PRO A 164 -10.15 3.51 7.03
CA PRO A 164 -10.21 3.56 5.58
C PRO A 164 -9.08 2.68 5.02
N SER A 165 -9.43 1.71 4.19
CA SER A 165 -8.44 0.95 3.46
C SER A 165 -7.94 1.76 2.25
N LEU A 166 -7.51 1.21 1.16
CA LEU A 166 -6.78 1.89 0.11
C LEU A 166 -7.33 3.25 -0.34
N VAL A 167 -8.65 3.37 -0.51
CA VAL A 167 -9.31 4.66 -0.78
C VAL A 167 -10.65 4.70 -0.08
N SER A 168 -10.92 5.76 0.67
CA SER A 168 -12.21 6.04 1.29
C SER A 168 -12.76 7.37 0.81
N ASP A 169 -14.05 7.66 1.03
CA ASP A 169 -14.64 8.96 0.69
C ASP A 169 -14.00 10.15 1.42
N LYS A 170 -13.18 9.90 2.41
CA LYS A 170 -12.56 10.95 3.23
C LYS A 170 -11.08 11.20 2.94
N LYS A 171 -10.34 10.24 2.32
CA LYS A 171 -8.86 10.34 2.23
C LYS A 171 -8.36 9.56 1.01
N GLN A 172 -7.98 10.20 -0.09
CA GLN A 172 -8.45 9.67 -1.30
C GLN A 172 -7.56 9.68 -2.48
N ILE A 173 -6.30 9.28 -2.27
CA ILE A 173 -5.37 9.10 -3.37
C ILE A 173 -4.78 7.70 -3.26
N ALA A 174 -4.88 6.94 -4.36
CA ALA A 174 -4.10 5.74 -4.55
C ALA A 174 -3.34 5.81 -5.85
N PHE A 175 -2.09 5.41 -5.81
CA PHE A 175 -1.17 5.42 -6.94
C PHE A 175 -1.19 4.06 -7.63
N ILE A 176 -1.15 4.09 -8.96
CA ILE A 176 -1.00 2.93 -9.83
C ILE A 176 0.43 2.97 -10.37
N LEU A 177 1.22 1.95 -10.05
CA LEU A 177 2.62 1.87 -10.42
C LEU A 177 2.82 0.89 -11.57
N ASN A 178 3.43 1.36 -12.65
CA ASN A 178 3.82 0.51 -13.76
C ASN A 178 5.09 -0.26 -13.41
N MET A 179 4.99 -1.59 -13.39
CA MET A 179 6.08 -2.49 -13.04
C MET A 179 6.58 -3.30 -14.24
N GLU A 180 6.25 -2.89 -15.47
CA GLU A 180 6.61 -3.66 -16.67
C GLU A 180 8.07 -3.51 -17.09
N SER A 181 8.73 -2.39 -16.77
CA SER A 181 10.13 -2.18 -17.11
C SER A 181 11.06 -3.15 -16.38
N ASP A 182 12.20 -3.48 -16.99
CA ASP A 182 13.22 -4.33 -16.34
C ASP A 182 13.78 -3.70 -15.08
N TYR A 183 13.79 -2.38 -15.03
CA TYR A 183 14.17 -1.62 -13.83
C TYR A 183 13.15 -1.85 -12.70
N ALA A 184 11.86 -1.67 -12.97
CA ALA A 184 10.80 -1.90 -12.01
C ALA A 184 10.78 -3.35 -11.51
N LYS A 185 11.00 -4.32 -12.42
CA LYS A 185 11.14 -5.73 -12.05
C LYS A 185 12.32 -5.98 -11.13
N LYS A 186 13.46 -5.33 -11.35
CA LYS A 186 14.62 -5.44 -10.43
C LYS A 186 14.30 -4.90 -9.04
N LEU A 187 13.58 -3.77 -8.94
CA LEU A 187 13.12 -3.25 -7.65
C LEU A 187 12.13 -4.19 -6.96
N ALA A 188 11.17 -4.73 -7.70
CA ALA A 188 10.19 -5.67 -7.19
C ALA A 188 10.79 -7.03 -6.81
N TYR A 189 11.88 -7.46 -7.47
CA TYR A 189 12.57 -8.71 -7.15
C TYR A 189 13.14 -8.70 -5.72
N ASN A 190 13.41 -7.54 -5.17
CA ASN A 190 13.80 -7.38 -3.77
C ASN A 190 12.60 -7.28 -2.82
N ASP A 191 11.41 -7.73 -3.24
CA ASP A 191 10.31 -8.02 -2.33
C ASP A 191 10.77 -9.10 -1.34
N VAL A 192 10.66 -8.79 -0.06
CA VAL A 192 11.13 -9.67 1.01
C VAL A 192 10.50 -11.06 0.96
N TRP A 193 9.28 -11.18 0.42
CA TRP A 193 8.58 -12.45 0.30
C TRP A 193 9.03 -13.32 -0.87
N ASN A 194 9.64 -12.69 -1.88
CA ASN A 194 10.18 -13.35 -3.06
C ASN A 194 11.69 -13.62 -2.94
N LEU A 195 12.34 -13.10 -1.90
CA LEU A 195 13.73 -13.44 -1.64
C LEU A 195 13.80 -14.80 -0.97
N ASP A 196 14.79 -15.58 -1.37
CA ASP A 196 15.09 -16.90 -0.78
C ASP A 196 15.81 -16.69 0.56
N PHE A 197 15.03 -16.29 1.57
CA PHE A 197 15.50 -16.11 2.93
C PHE A 197 15.25 -17.36 3.76
N ASP A 198 16.26 -17.79 4.50
CA ASP A 198 16.04 -18.61 5.68
C ASP A 198 15.43 -17.76 6.82
N GLU A 199 14.99 -18.42 7.88
CA GLU A 199 14.36 -17.75 9.02
C GLU A 199 15.30 -16.74 9.67
N GLU A 200 16.57 -17.07 9.79
CA GLU A 200 17.58 -16.26 10.44
C GLU A 200 17.83 -14.95 9.67
N THR A 201 17.83 -15.03 8.35
CA THR A 201 17.98 -13.88 7.45
C THR A 201 16.73 -12.99 7.43
N LEU A 202 15.53 -13.55 7.54
CA LEU A 202 14.27 -12.80 7.52
C LEU A 202 13.97 -12.09 8.85
N LEU A 203 14.37 -12.69 10.00
CA LEU A 203 14.08 -12.15 11.33
C LEU A 203 14.44 -10.67 11.54
N PRO A 204 15.58 -10.15 11.04
CA PRO A 204 15.90 -8.73 11.16
C PRO A 204 14.88 -7.78 10.53
N PHE A 205 14.16 -8.22 9.52
CA PHE A 205 13.16 -7.42 8.81
C PHE A 205 11.77 -7.49 9.44
N LEU A 206 11.51 -8.42 10.34
CA LEU A 206 10.21 -8.52 10.98
C LEU A 206 10.06 -7.51 12.13
N ASP A 207 8.86 -6.97 12.26
CA ASP A 207 8.48 -6.22 13.44
C ASP A 207 8.55 -7.13 14.69
N TYR A 208 8.99 -6.57 15.83
CA TYR A 208 9.10 -7.30 17.08
C TYR A 208 7.80 -8.03 17.47
N ARG A 209 6.64 -7.48 17.09
CA ARG A 209 5.31 -8.07 17.33
C ARG A 209 5.06 -9.35 16.54
N TYR A 210 5.83 -9.57 15.48
CA TYR A 210 5.68 -10.72 14.59
C TYR A 210 6.82 -11.73 14.72
N LYS A 211 7.95 -11.34 15.33
CA LYS A 211 9.10 -12.24 15.53
C LYS A 211 8.70 -13.49 16.30
N GLU A 212 8.02 -13.36 17.43
CA GLU A 212 7.57 -14.50 18.22
C GLU A 212 6.60 -15.39 17.45
N LYS A 213 5.68 -14.79 16.69
CA LYS A 213 4.74 -15.56 15.87
C LYS A 213 5.44 -16.31 14.77
N PHE A 214 6.46 -15.73 14.16
CA PHE A 214 7.21 -16.33 13.08
C PHE A 214 8.08 -17.49 13.59
N ILE A 215 8.74 -17.32 14.73
CA ILE A 215 9.59 -18.36 15.37
C ILE A 215 8.74 -19.52 15.86
N ASN A 216 7.54 -19.29 16.36
CA ASN A 216 6.69 -20.30 16.97
C ASN A 216 5.69 -20.94 16.00
N GLN A 217 5.63 -20.52 14.76
CA GLN A 217 4.76 -21.11 13.74
C GLN A 217 5.62 -21.87 12.74
N ASP A 218 5.35 -23.18 12.61
CA ASP A 218 5.84 -23.94 11.46
C ASP A 218 5.69 -23.13 10.18
N ARG A 219 6.68 -23.14 9.32
CA ARG A 219 6.91 -22.42 8.05
C ARG A 219 5.68 -22.06 7.18
N VAL A 220 4.50 -22.47 7.59
CA VAL A 220 3.28 -22.50 6.80
C VAL A 220 2.62 -21.13 6.68
N ASN A 221 2.99 -20.11 7.47
CA ASN A 221 2.19 -18.88 7.54
C ASN A 221 2.96 -17.57 7.29
N ARG A 222 3.75 -17.49 6.24
CA ARG A 222 4.12 -16.20 5.65
C ARG A 222 2.85 -15.38 5.36
N ASN A 223 1.77 -16.03 4.92
CA ASN A 223 0.46 -15.43 4.66
C ASN A 223 -0.27 -14.92 5.90
N ALA A 224 0.09 -15.33 7.11
CA ALA A 224 -0.51 -14.79 8.35
C ALA A 224 -0.01 -13.40 8.71
N ILE A 225 1.10 -12.95 8.13
CA ILE A 225 1.73 -11.67 8.43
C ILE A 225 1.29 -10.59 7.44
N THR A 226 1.01 -10.96 6.20
CA THR A 226 0.49 -10.08 5.14
C THR A 226 -0.83 -10.60 4.60
N THR A 227 -1.56 -9.74 3.90
CA THR A 227 -2.69 -10.19 3.09
C THR A 227 -2.14 -10.88 1.84
N ASP A 228 -2.88 -11.82 1.26
CA ASP A 228 -2.48 -12.67 0.11
C ASP A 228 -1.99 -11.91 -1.13
N ARG A 229 -2.05 -10.58 -1.13
CA ARG A 229 -1.75 -9.71 -2.28
C ARG A 229 -0.86 -8.52 -1.93
N GLU A 230 -0.31 -8.49 -0.74
CA GLU A 230 0.61 -7.45 -0.31
C GLU A 230 2.04 -7.90 -0.54
N SER A 231 2.80 -7.13 -1.30
CA SER A 231 4.24 -7.28 -1.46
C SER A 231 4.96 -6.30 -0.53
N ALA A 232 5.98 -6.76 0.16
CA ALA A 232 6.78 -5.94 1.07
C ALA A 232 8.10 -5.57 0.40
N ILE A 233 8.10 -4.43 -0.27
CA ILE A 233 9.26 -3.96 -1.04
C ILE A 233 10.27 -3.31 -0.09
N MET A 234 11.49 -3.83 -0.09
CA MET A 234 12.58 -3.33 0.74
C MET A 234 12.94 -1.89 0.36
N PHE A 235 13.16 -1.05 1.36
CA PHE A 235 13.42 0.37 1.25
C PHE A 235 12.25 1.16 0.65
N GLY A 236 11.85 0.88 -0.59
CA GLY A 236 10.74 1.55 -1.26
C GLY A 236 10.81 1.53 -2.78
N LEU A 237 9.87 2.27 -3.38
CA LEU A 237 9.74 2.44 -4.83
C LEU A 237 9.73 3.93 -5.21
N PRO A 238 10.38 4.32 -6.30
CA PRO A 238 10.44 5.71 -6.71
C PRO A 238 9.17 6.19 -7.41
N ILE A 239 8.93 7.49 -7.35
CA ILE A 239 7.70 8.13 -7.87
C ILE A 239 7.56 8.05 -9.39
N ASN A 240 8.64 7.93 -10.14
CA ASN A 240 8.59 7.84 -11.60
C ASN A 240 7.92 6.55 -12.12
N LEU A 241 7.77 5.53 -11.26
CA LEU A 241 6.98 4.33 -11.57
C LEU A 241 5.47 4.60 -11.62
N VAL A 242 5.00 5.71 -11.08
CA VAL A 242 3.57 6.05 -11.11
C VAL A 242 3.13 6.36 -12.54
N GLU A 243 2.17 5.63 -13.05
CA GLU A 243 1.53 5.89 -14.35
C GLU A 243 0.16 6.53 -14.21
N GLY A 244 -0.53 6.29 -13.08
CA GLY A 244 -1.86 6.81 -12.83
C GLY A 244 -2.19 6.92 -11.36
N ILE A 245 -3.29 7.59 -11.09
CA ILE A 245 -3.84 7.78 -9.75
C ILE A 245 -5.34 7.55 -9.82
N PHE A 246 -5.93 6.89 -8.84
CA PHE A 246 -7.37 6.96 -8.67
C PHE A 246 -7.71 7.71 -7.38
N VAL A 247 -8.81 8.46 -7.42
CA VAL A 247 -9.20 9.40 -6.39
C VAL A 247 -10.60 9.12 -5.88
N GLY A 248 -10.84 9.41 -4.60
CA GLY A 248 -12.15 9.33 -3.99
C GLY A 248 -13.09 10.45 -4.45
N ARG A 249 -14.40 10.28 -4.21
CA ARG A 249 -15.44 11.19 -4.70
C ARG A 249 -15.28 12.64 -4.29
N LYS A 250 -14.85 12.91 -3.07
CA LYS A 250 -14.63 14.29 -2.61
C LYS A 250 -13.53 14.99 -3.38
N LEU A 251 -12.48 14.26 -3.72
CA LEU A 251 -11.36 14.81 -4.46
C LEU A 251 -11.70 14.93 -5.94
N GLU A 252 -12.46 13.98 -6.50
CA GLU A 252 -12.98 14.04 -7.87
C GLU A 252 -13.82 15.31 -8.11
N MET A 253 -14.58 15.76 -7.11
CA MET A 253 -15.41 16.98 -7.20
C MET A 253 -14.63 18.27 -6.97
N ASP A 254 -13.35 18.20 -6.57
CA ASP A 254 -12.52 19.38 -6.30
C ASP A 254 -11.55 19.63 -7.47
N GLU A 255 -12.01 20.38 -8.45
CA GLU A 255 -11.21 20.72 -9.65
C GLU A 255 -9.85 21.37 -9.31
N LYS A 256 -9.77 22.16 -8.25
CA LYS A 256 -8.51 22.84 -7.87
C LYS A 256 -7.49 21.80 -7.40
N LYS A 257 -7.92 20.87 -6.57
CA LYS A 257 -7.06 19.77 -6.10
C LYS A 257 -6.67 18.82 -7.23
N LEU A 258 -7.59 18.49 -8.14
CA LEU A 258 -7.26 17.67 -9.32
C LEU A 258 -6.22 18.36 -10.21
N LYS A 259 -6.38 19.66 -10.48
CA LYS A 259 -5.39 20.45 -11.24
C LYS A 259 -4.04 20.48 -10.52
N TYR A 260 -4.04 20.63 -9.20
CA TYR A 260 -2.82 20.57 -8.39
C TYR A 260 -2.12 19.21 -8.53
N ILE A 261 -2.83 18.12 -8.32
CA ILE A 261 -2.28 16.75 -8.46
C ILE A 261 -1.70 16.56 -9.87
N LYS A 262 -2.46 16.95 -10.90
CA LYS A 262 -2.03 16.86 -12.29
C LYS A 262 -0.76 17.68 -12.56
N SER A 263 -0.63 18.86 -11.96
CA SER A 263 0.57 19.69 -12.11
C SER A 263 1.84 19.07 -11.54
N LYS A 264 1.69 18.21 -10.52
CA LYS A 264 2.82 17.47 -9.90
C LYS A 264 3.18 16.18 -10.65
N LEU A 265 2.21 15.59 -11.34
CA LEU A 265 2.37 14.36 -12.13
C LEU A 265 1.76 14.55 -13.53
N PRO A 266 2.40 15.38 -14.38
CA PRO A 266 1.82 15.78 -15.67
C PRO A 266 1.61 14.61 -16.62
N ASP A 267 2.42 13.57 -16.53
CA ASP A 267 2.36 12.39 -17.39
C ASP A 267 1.48 11.26 -16.86
N CYS A 268 0.80 11.48 -15.73
CA CYS A 268 -0.08 10.48 -15.13
C CYS A 268 -1.54 10.78 -15.45
N TYR A 269 -2.34 9.74 -15.71
CA TYR A 269 -3.79 9.88 -15.76
C TYR A 269 -4.39 9.88 -14.36
N ILE A 270 -5.58 10.49 -14.21
CA ILE A 270 -6.34 10.45 -12.95
C ILE A 270 -7.68 9.78 -13.22
N CYS A 271 -8.04 8.80 -12.38
CA CYS A 271 -9.28 8.04 -12.45
C CYS A 271 -10.17 8.32 -11.25
N ASN A 272 -11.46 8.10 -11.43
CA ASN A 272 -12.44 8.05 -10.34
C ASN A 272 -12.64 6.61 -9.80
N LEU A 273 -13.53 6.46 -8.83
CA LEU A 273 -13.86 5.16 -8.23
C LEU A 273 -14.62 4.21 -9.16
N ASP A 274 -15.13 4.71 -10.29
CA ASP A 274 -15.69 3.86 -11.36
C ASP A 274 -14.60 3.32 -12.30
N GLY A 275 -13.33 3.60 -12.00
CA GLY A 275 -12.18 3.18 -12.80
C GLY A 275 -12.07 3.89 -14.14
N LYS A 276 -12.75 5.04 -14.29
CA LYS A 276 -12.74 5.85 -15.50
C LYS A 276 -11.81 7.03 -15.37
N VAL A 277 -11.10 7.33 -16.44
CA VAL A 277 -10.21 8.48 -16.51
C VAL A 277 -11.03 9.78 -16.49
N VAL A 278 -10.73 10.64 -15.52
CA VAL A 278 -11.32 11.98 -15.38
C VAL A 278 -10.34 13.08 -15.83
N VAL A 279 -9.05 12.80 -15.81
CA VAL A 279 -7.99 13.65 -16.36
C VAL A 279 -7.02 12.76 -17.13
N GLY A 280 -6.96 12.92 -18.44
CA GLY A 280 -6.08 12.13 -19.30
C GLY A 280 -4.61 12.57 -19.23
N ASN A 281 -3.72 11.68 -19.69
CA ASN A 281 -2.32 11.99 -19.94
C ASN A 281 -2.14 12.10 -21.46
N LYS A 282 -2.11 13.30 -21.96
CA LYS A 282 -1.81 13.55 -23.38
C LYS A 282 -0.33 13.37 -23.66
#